data_2347a35f9906d68f983006222eeca660
#
_entry.id   2347a35f9906d68f983006222eeca660
#
_cell.length_a   1.000
_cell.length_b   1.000
_cell.length_c   1.000
_cell.angle_alpha   90.00
_cell.angle_beta   90.00
_cell.angle_gamma   90.00
#
_symmetry.space_group_name_H-M   'P 1'
#
loop_
_entity.id
_entity.type
_entity.pdbx_description
1 polymer ?
#
loop_
_entity_poly.entity_id
_entity_poly.type
_entity_poly.pdbx_seq_one_letter_code
_entity_poly.pdbx_strand_id
1 'polypeptide(L)'
;MRAADRALPERFGRQEFCSERFHYEAGEHVVFSGPTQQGKTTLAFQLLEWTCTPKLPAYVAVCKPRDPATARWGAKLGFRRVEEWPPPPLLQQMIGFQEKPRGYLVWPRMGNVHTDIEVTARVTRALLEDRYAAGAREGKRAQPGILVMDDTMVKSKILRLDDIMTTHLAMAGAMDLGGWYFVQKPTDSGRAAIWSYGQSEHVFMLNDPDIRNQQRYGEIGGVDPAYVRFVLSQLGDHEFLYFKRSGEMAIVAAQ
;
A
#
# COMPACT_ATOMS: atom_id res chain seq x y z
N MET A 1 -29.68 17.97 -0.90
CA MET A 1 -28.65 18.76 -1.59
C MET A 1 -28.05 17.87 -2.66
N ARG A 2 -28.01 18.27 -3.92
CA ARG A 2 -27.43 17.47 -5.00
C ARG A 2 -25.91 17.37 -4.79
N ALA A 3 -25.27 16.27 -5.21
CA ALA A 3 -23.81 16.08 -5.04
C ALA A 3 -23.00 17.25 -5.64
N ALA A 4 -23.49 17.81 -6.77
CA ALA A 4 -22.88 18.96 -7.45
C ALA A 4 -23.01 20.30 -6.69
N ASP A 5 -23.85 20.39 -5.66
CA ASP A 5 -24.03 21.60 -4.84
C ASP A 5 -23.02 21.63 -3.66
N ARG A 6 -22.21 20.60 -3.49
CA ARG A 6 -21.18 20.53 -2.45
C ARG A 6 -19.86 21.10 -2.99
N ALA A 7 -19.14 21.84 -2.14
CA ALA A 7 -17.80 22.31 -2.47
C ALA A 7 -16.83 21.14 -2.67
N LEU A 8 -15.85 21.31 -3.54
CA LEU A 8 -14.74 20.36 -3.67
C LEU A 8 -13.91 20.35 -2.38
N PRO A 9 -13.31 19.20 -2.02
CA PRO A 9 -12.33 19.15 -0.95
C PRO A 9 -11.15 20.08 -1.22
N GLU A 10 -10.49 20.53 -0.15
CA GLU A 10 -9.29 21.34 -0.25
C GLU A 10 -8.19 20.60 -1.03
N ARG A 11 -7.43 21.35 -1.84
CA ARG A 11 -6.38 20.83 -2.69
C ARG A 11 -5.02 21.20 -2.13
N PHE A 12 -4.19 20.20 -1.88
CA PHE A 12 -2.83 20.36 -1.34
C PHE A 12 -1.79 19.94 -2.38
N GLY A 13 -0.68 20.64 -2.41
CA GLY A 13 0.53 20.18 -3.10
C GLY A 13 0.99 18.84 -2.54
N ARG A 14 1.55 17.99 -3.38
CA ARG A 14 1.92 16.61 -3.00
C ARG A 14 2.93 16.57 -1.85
N GLN A 15 3.93 17.44 -1.90
CA GLN A 15 4.95 17.50 -0.86
C GLN A 15 4.32 17.95 0.48
N GLU A 16 3.55 19.02 0.47
CA GLU A 16 2.84 19.53 1.64
C GLU A 16 1.93 18.46 2.24
N PHE A 17 1.12 17.80 1.39
CA PHE A 17 0.24 16.73 1.86
C PHE A 17 1.03 15.60 2.54
N CYS A 18 2.10 15.11 1.91
CA CYS A 18 2.88 14.00 2.45
C CYS A 18 3.62 14.36 3.75
N SER A 19 4.08 15.60 3.91
CA SER A 19 4.89 16.01 5.07
C SER A 19 4.07 16.57 6.23
N GLU A 20 2.88 17.15 5.97
CA GLU A 20 2.16 17.95 6.96
C GLU A 20 0.72 17.48 7.22
N ARG A 21 0.10 16.80 6.24
CA ARG A 21 -1.30 16.40 6.33
C ARG A 21 -1.50 14.90 6.50
N PHE A 22 -0.62 14.09 5.94
CA PHE A 22 -0.71 12.64 6.07
C PHE A 22 -0.13 12.19 7.41
N HIS A 23 -0.99 11.92 8.35
CA HIS A 23 -0.62 11.37 9.66
C HIS A 23 -0.95 9.88 9.67
N TYR A 24 0.08 9.05 9.81
CA TYR A 24 0.00 7.60 9.81
C TYR A 24 0.40 7.04 11.17
N GLU A 25 -0.44 6.20 11.73
CA GLU A 25 -0.15 5.45 12.94
C GLU A 25 0.17 3.99 12.60
N ALA A 26 1.04 3.37 13.40
CA ALA A 26 1.40 1.97 13.20
C ALA A 26 0.16 1.07 13.26
N GLY A 27 0.04 0.17 12.30
CA GLY A 27 -1.13 -0.71 12.18
C GLY A 27 -2.25 -0.21 11.25
N GLU A 28 -2.27 1.07 10.89
CA GLU A 28 -3.27 1.58 9.95
C GLU A 28 -3.08 0.97 8.56
N HIS A 29 -4.19 0.67 7.92
CA HIS A 29 -4.18 0.21 6.53
C HIS A 29 -4.41 1.36 5.56
N VAL A 30 -3.78 1.26 4.39
CA VAL A 30 -3.88 2.25 3.30
C VAL A 30 -4.25 1.55 2.01
N VAL A 31 -5.19 2.09 1.26
CA VAL A 31 -5.52 1.61 -0.08
C VAL A 31 -5.30 2.69 -1.14
N PHE A 32 -4.64 2.31 -2.22
CA PHE A 32 -4.46 3.12 -3.42
C PHE A 32 -5.26 2.50 -4.56
N SER A 33 -6.33 3.17 -4.97
CA SER A 33 -7.26 2.66 -5.97
C SER A 33 -7.22 3.45 -7.27
N GLY A 34 -7.30 2.73 -8.38
CA GLY A 34 -7.41 3.32 -9.70
C GLY A 34 -6.56 2.64 -10.77
N PRO A 35 -6.63 3.11 -12.03
CA PRO A 35 -5.96 2.51 -13.18
C PRO A 35 -4.43 2.41 -13.03
N THR A 36 -3.83 1.56 -13.86
CA THR A 36 -2.36 1.44 -13.93
C THR A 36 -1.71 2.73 -14.47
N GLN A 37 -0.42 2.93 -14.15
CA GLN A 37 0.40 4.04 -14.64
C GLN A 37 -0.06 5.44 -14.25
N GLN A 38 -0.98 5.57 -13.30
CA GLN A 38 -1.51 6.85 -12.81
C GLN A 38 -0.82 7.35 -11.51
N GLY A 39 0.39 6.88 -11.23
CA GLY A 39 1.22 7.42 -10.16
C GLY A 39 1.03 6.83 -8.76
N LYS A 40 0.23 5.77 -8.57
CA LYS A 40 0.03 5.13 -7.24
C LYS A 40 1.33 4.77 -6.54
N THR A 41 2.25 4.09 -7.24
CA THR A 41 3.56 3.71 -6.71
C THR A 41 4.37 4.94 -6.28
N THR A 42 4.37 6.00 -7.09
CA THR A 42 5.07 7.24 -6.78
C THR A 42 4.53 7.89 -5.51
N LEU A 43 3.21 8.05 -5.40
CA LEU A 43 2.58 8.62 -4.20
C LEU A 43 2.89 7.78 -2.96
N ALA A 44 2.75 6.46 -3.04
CA ALA A 44 3.03 5.58 -1.91
C ALA A 44 4.47 5.72 -1.40
N PHE A 45 5.45 5.77 -2.29
CA PHE A 45 6.84 5.97 -1.87
C PHE A 45 7.11 7.38 -1.33
N GLN A 46 6.42 8.40 -1.82
CA GLN A 46 6.49 9.76 -1.24
C GLN A 46 5.93 9.77 0.19
N LEU A 47 4.83 9.08 0.44
CA LEU A 47 4.29 8.91 1.79
C LEU A 47 5.25 8.10 2.67
N LEU A 48 5.84 7.00 2.15
CA LEU A 48 6.84 6.21 2.89
C LEU A 48 8.09 7.02 3.25
N GLU A 49 8.47 8.02 2.47
CA GLU A 49 9.60 8.90 2.77
C GLU A 49 9.45 9.58 4.15
N TRP A 50 8.22 9.92 4.51
CA TRP A 50 7.86 10.59 5.77
C TRP A 50 7.40 9.64 6.88
N THR A 51 6.94 8.43 6.51
CA THR A 51 6.31 7.50 7.45
C THR A 51 7.28 6.43 7.95
N CYS A 52 8.08 5.81 7.05
CA CYS A 52 8.91 4.68 7.44
C CYS A 52 10.20 5.10 8.13
N THR A 53 10.56 4.35 9.17
CA THR A 53 11.78 4.53 9.98
C THR A 53 12.40 3.16 10.28
N PRO A 54 13.63 3.08 10.84
CA PRO A 54 14.17 1.81 11.32
C PRO A 54 13.32 1.12 12.40
N LYS A 55 12.45 1.87 13.10
CA LYS A 55 11.51 1.33 14.11
C LYS A 55 10.17 0.93 13.49
N LEU A 56 9.79 1.54 12.37
CA LEU A 56 8.59 1.23 11.58
C LEU A 56 9.01 0.99 10.12
N PRO A 57 9.71 -0.12 9.81
CA PRO A 57 10.22 -0.36 8.47
C PRO A 57 9.13 -0.74 7.47
N ALA A 58 9.33 -0.36 6.20
CA ALA A 58 8.47 -0.77 5.10
C ALA A 58 8.99 -2.06 4.44
N TYR A 59 8.08 -2.95 4.06
CA TYR A 59 8.35 -4.20 3.35
C TYR A 59 7.56 -4.22 2.05
N VAL A 60 8.22 -3.88 0.95
CA VAL A 60 7.58 -3.77 -0.36
C VAL A 60 7.71 -5.11 -1.10
N ALA A 61 6.61 -5.84 -1.22
CA ALA A 61 6.57 -7.08 -1.98
C ALA A 61 6.39 -6.78 -3.47
N VAL A 62 7.43 -6.96 -4.27
CA VAL A 62 7.45 -6.68 -5.71
C VAL A 62 7.16 -7.95 -6.50
N CYS A 63 6.15 -7.91 -7.39
CA CYS A 63 5.74 -9.05 -8.20
C CYS A 63 6.03 -8.89 -9.71
N LYS A 64 6.71 -7.82 -10.10
CA LYS A 64 7.05 -7.55 -11.51
C LYS A 64 8.53 -7.80 -11.76
N PRO A 65 8.92 -8.42 -12.88
CA PRO A 65 10.34 -8.62 -13.24
C PRO A 65 11.12 -7.30 -13.34
N ARG A 66 10.44 -6.25 -13.77
CA ARG A 66 10.98 -4.89 -13.87
C ARG A 66 9.96 -3.87 -13.39
N ASP A 67 10.38 -3.01 -12.50
CA ASP A 67 9.63 -1.82 -12.07
C ASP A 67 10.62 -0.68 -11.80
N PRO A 68 10.91 0.15 -12.83
CA PRO A 68 11.88 1.24 -12.69
C PRO A 68 11.49 2.27 -11.63
N ALA A 69 10.19 2.50 -11.43
CA ALA A 69 9.71 3.44 -10.41
C ALA A 69 10.03 2.91 -9.01
N THR A 70 9.67 1.67 -8.71
CA THR A 70 9.99 1.01 -7.43
C THR A 70 11.49 0.93 -7.19
N ALA A 71 12.29 0.58 -8.22
CA ALA A 71 13.76 0.52 -8.09
C ALA A 71 14.35 1.89 -7.72
N ARG A 72 13.97 2.95 -8.44
CA ARG A 72 14.45 4.32 -8.21
C ARG A 72 14.07 4.82 -6.81
N TRP A 73 12.81 4.65 -6.42
CA TRP A 73 12.34 5.08 -5.11
C TRP A 73 12.98 4.29 -3.98
N GLY A 74 13.09 2.97 -4.12
CA GLY A 74 13.76 2.15 -3.12
C GLY A 74 15.23 2.55 -2.92
N ALA A 75 15.94 2.86 -4.01
CA ALA A 75 17.32 3.38 -3.93
C ALA A 75 17.37 4.76 -3.24
N LYS A 76 16.45 5.70 -3.61
CA LYS A 76 16.35 7.03 -2.97
C LYS A 76 16.12 6.92 -1.46
N LEU A 77 15.26 6.00 -1.02
CA LEU A 77 14.94 5.81 0.39
C LEU A 77 15.93 4.91 1.16
N GLY A 78 16.94 4.37 0.49
CA GLY A 78 17.92 3.48 1.10
C GLY A 78 17.34 2.12 1.49
N PHE A 79 16.31 1.64 0.78
CA PHE A 79 15.72 0.33 1.05
C PHE A 79 16.66 -0.79 0.61
N ARG A 80 16.78 -1.81 1.46
CA ARG A 80 17.55 -2.99 1.14
C ARG A 80 16.78 -3.89 0.16
N ARG A 81 17.33 -4.12 -1.03
CA ARG A 81 16.80 -5.13 -1.95
C ARG A 81 17.19 -6.53 -1.51
N VAL A 82 16.22 -7.45 -1.48
CA VAL A 82 16.39 -8.85 -1.10
C VAL A 82 15.61 -9.74 -2.07
N GLU A 83 16.16 -10.87 -2.43
CA GLU A 83 15.57 -11.82 -3.38
C GLU A 83 14.81 -12.95 -2.67
N GLU A 84 15.08 -13.15 -1.38
CA GLU A 84 14.47 -14.18 -0.53
C GLU A 84 14.02 -13.60 0.80
N TRP A 85 13.10 -14.30 1.47
CA TRP A 85 12.65 -13.92 2.81
C TRP A 85 12.63 -15.14 3.74
N PRO A 86 13.13 -15.04 5.01
CA PRO A 86 13.85 -13.86 5.54
C PRO A 86 15.20 -13.63 4.84
N PRO A 87 15.67 -12.38 4.75
CA PRO A 87 16.92 -12.08 4.09
C PRO A 87 18.09 -12.64 4.90
N PRO A 88 19.17 -13.10 4.25
CA PRO A 88 20.39 -13.48 4.96
C PRO A 88 20.92 -12.28 5.74
N PRO A 89 21.46 -12.48 6.95
CA PRO A 89 22.04 -11.41 7.74
C PRO A 89 23.23 -10.79 6.98
N LEU A 90 23.31 -9.46 6.99
CA LEU A 90 24.52 -8.79 6.51
C LEU A 90 25.65 -9.02 7.51
N LEU A 91 26.88 -9.23 7.02
CA LEU A 91 28.05 -9.40 7.89
C LEU A 91 28.17 -8.26 8.91
N GLN A 92 27.93 -7.02 8.48
CA GLN A 92 27.94 -5.83 9.34
C GLN A 92 26.84 -5.84 10.42
N GLN A 93 25.67 -6.45 10.15
CA GLN A 93 24.63 -6.64 11.16
C GLN A 93 25.00 -7.73 12.17
N MET A 94 25.73 -8.76 11.73
CA MET A 94 26.22 -9.80 12.63
C MET A 94 27.24 -9.27 13.66
N ILE A 95 28.04 -8.28 13.28
CA ILE A 95 29.02 -7.62 14.15
C ILE A 95 28.49 -6.37 14.85
N GLY A 96 27.18 -6.06 14.70
CA GLY A 96 26.52 -4.98 15.45
C GLY A 96 26.79 -3.55 14.98
N PHE A 97 27.46 -3.36 13.83
CA PHE A 97 27.89 -2.03 13.36
C PHE A 97 26.93 -1.34 12.37
N GLN A 98 25.82 -1.96 11.99
CA GLN A 98 24.92 -1.36 11.02
C GLN A 98 23.51 -1.15 11.59
N GLU A 99 22.97 0.05 11.36
CA GLU A 99 21.56 0.35 11.65
C GLU A 99 20.63 -0.53 10.80
N LYS A 100 19.48 -0.87 11.37
CA LYS A 100 18.41 -1.56 10.62
C LYS A 100 17.94 -0.66 9.48
N PRO A 101 17.72 -1.19 8.27
CA PRO A 101 17.22 -0.40 7.16
C PRO A 101 15.80 0.11 7.45
N ARG A 102 15.45 1.27 6.91
CA ARG A 102 14.09 1.83 6.95
C ARG A 102 13.08 0.99 6.16
N GLY A 103 13.57 0.13 5.27
CA GLY A 103 12.68 -0.71 4.47
C GLY A 103 13.43 -1.73 3.62
N TYR A 104 12.62 -2.61 3.05
CA TYR A 104 13.07 -3.69 2.19
C TYR A 104 12.27 -3.70 0.88
N LEU A 105 12.96 -3.88 -0.25
CA LEU A 105 12.36 -4.31 -1.50
C LEU A 105 12.50 -5.83 -1.59
N VAL A 106 11.43 -6.54 -1.26
CA VAL A 106 11.37 -7.99 -1.40
C VAL A 106 11.04 -8.30 -2.85
N TRP A 107 12.09 -8.56 -3.62
CA TRP A 107 12.04 -8.63 -5.08
C TRP A 107 12.75 -9.89 -5.58
N PRO A 108 12.04 -11.00 -5.68
CA PRO A 108 12.60 -12.25 -6.16
C PRO A 108 13.24 -12.11 -7.53
N ARG A 109 14.27 -12.91 -7.80
CA ARG A 109 14.84 -12.98 -9.13
C ARG A 109 13.85 -13.64 -10.07
N MET A 110 13.48 -12.97 -11.14
CA MET A 110 12.51 -13.39 -12.14
C MET A 110 13.17 -13.44 -13.53
N GLY A 111 12.78 -14.39 -14.35
CA GLY A 111 13.30 -14.54 -15.71
C GLY A 111 12.63 -15.66 -16.50
N ASN A 112 11.75 -16.44 -15.86
CA ASN A 112 10.97 -17.48 -16.50
C ASN A 112 9.55 -17.48 -15.96
N VAL A 113 8.56 -17.24 -16.82
CA VAL A 113 7.16 -17.06 -16.45
C VAL A 113 6.58 -18.22 -15.62
N HIS A 114 7.02 -19.45 -15.84
CA HIS A 114 6.50 -20.61 -15.10
C HIS A 114 7.05 -20.71 -13.69
N THR A 115 8.34 -20.41 -13.48
CA THR A 115 8.97 -20.45 -12.16
C THR A 115 8.76 -19.15 -11.39
N ASP A 116 8.58 -18.02 -12.07
CA ASP A 116 8.43 -16.70 -11.46
C ASP A 116 7.21 -16.62 -10.55
N ILE A 117 6.09 -17.22 -10.96
CA ILE A 117 4.86 -17.30 -10.17
C ILE A 117 5.11 -18.03 -8.86
N GLU A 118 5.72 -19.23 -8.91
CA GLU A 118 5.97 -20.05 -7.73
C GLU A 118 6.96 -19.41 -6.77
N VAL A 119 8.07 -18.88 -7.31
CA VAL A 119 9.10 -18.21 -6.50
C VAL A 119 8.54 -16.95 -5.83
N THR A 120 7.80 -16.12 -6.59
CA THR A 120 7.21 -14.89 -6.05
C THR A 120 6.14 -15.21 -5.01
N ALA A 121 5.30 -16.22 -5.24
CA ALA A 121 4.30 -16.66 -4.28
C ALA A 121 4.95 -17.14 -2.98
N ARG A 122 5.97 -17.99 -3.07
CA ARG A 122 6.70 -18.52 -1.92
C ARG A 122 7.36 -17.42 -1.09
N VAL A 123 8.09 -16.51 -1.75
CA VAL A 123 8.82 -15.43 -1.06
C VAL A 123 7.84 -14.42 -0.43
N THR A 124 6.76 -14.06 -1.14
CA THR A 124 5.73 -13.15 -0.59
C THR A 124 4.99 -13.79 0.58
N ARG A 125 4.64 -15.09 0.49
CA ARG A 125 4.03 -15.83 1.60
C ARG A 125 4.94 -15.85 2.83
N ALA A 126 6.21 -16.19 2.65
CA ALA A 126 7.19 -16.21 3.74
C ALA A 126 7.33 -14.84 4.41
N LEU A 127 7.31 -13.74 3.62
CA LEU A 127 7.28 -12.38 4.16
C LEU A 127 6.03 -12.14 5.03
N LEU A 128 4.85 -12.45 4.52
CA LEU A 128 3.59 -12.23 5.23
C LEU A 128 3.54 -13.02 6.55
N GLU A 129 3.89 -14.31 6.51
CA GLU A 129 3.91 -15.19 7.68
C GLU A 129 4.92 -14.73 8.73
N ASP A 130 6.14 -14.39 8.31
CA ASP A 130 7.19 -13.91 9.22
C ASP A 130 6.80 -12.56 9.87
N ARG A 131 6.25 -11.62 9.11
CA ARG A 131 5.85 -10.32 9.66
C ARG A 131 4.65 -10.46 10.60
N TYR A 132 3.69 -11.29 10.27
CA TYR A 132 2.58 -11.61 11.15
C TYR A 132 3.08 -12.19 12.48
N ALA A 133 3.95 -13.21 12.43
CA ALA A 133 4.55 -13.82 13.61
C ALA A 133 5.41 -12.83 14.42
N ALA A 134 6.09 -11.90 13.73
CA ALA A 134 6.90 -10.88 14.39
C ALA A 134 6.06 -9.79 15.08
N GLY A 135 4.94 -9.39 14.47
CA GLY A 135 3.96 -8.46 15.07
C GLY A 135 3.21 -9.08 16.27
N ALA A 136 2.90 -10.36 16.19
CA ALA A 136 2.20 -11.08 17.26
C ALA A 136 3.03 -11.31 18.55
N ARG A 137 4.32 -10.93 18.56
CA ARG A 137 5.16 -11.04 19.76
C ARG A 137 4.77 -9.98 20.78
N GLU A 138 4.88 -10.32 22.07
CA GLU A 138 4.47 -9.42 23.15
C GLU A 138 5.56 -8.37 23.51
N GLY A 139 5.09 -7.19 23.90
CA GLY A 139 5.88 -6.10 24.44
C GLY A 139 7.03 -5.66 23.52
N LYS A 140 8.23 -5.47 24.09
CA LYS A 140 9.42 -5.01 23.33
C LYS A 140 9.90 -5.94 22.21
N ARG A 141 9.34 -7.16 22.11
CA ARG A 141 9.66 -8.14 21.05
C ARG A 141 8.76 -7.96 19.83
N ALA A 142 7.64 -7.27 19.94
CA ALA A 142 6.80 -6.92 18.81
C ALA A 142 7.60 -6.11 17.78
N GLN A 143 7.38 -6.39 16.51
CA GLN A 143 8.07 -5.70 15.43
C GLN A 143 7.01 -5.09 14.48
N PRO A 144 6.66 -3.84 14.71
CA PRO A 144 5.75 -3.12 13.85
C PRO A 144 6.31 -3.00 12.42
N GLY A 145 5.47 -2.69 11.46
CA GLY A 145 5.91 -2.51 10.09
C GLY A 145 4.81 -2.12 9.13
N ILE A 146 5.22 -1.80 7.92
CA ILE A 146 4.33 -1.45 6.82
C ILE A 146 4.52 -2.47 5.70
N LEU A 147 3.49 -3.27 5.43
CA LEU A 147 3.46 -4.22 4.32
C LEU A 147 2.91 -3.54 3.07
N VAL A 148 3.74 -3.32 2.05
CA VAL A 148 3.34 -2.70 0.80
C VAL A 148 3.10 -3.77 -0.25
N MET A 149 1.84 -3.93 -0.65
CA MET A 149 1.36 -4.92 -1.61
C MET A 149 1.09 -4.26 -2.97
N ASP A 150 2.15 -4.09 -3.78
CA ASP A 150 1.93 -3.65 -5.15
C ASP A 150 1.10 -4.71 -5.90
N ASP A 151 0.27 -4.29 -6.84
CA ASP A 151 -0.57 -5.18 -7.65
C ASP A 151 -1.32 -6.27 -6.85
N THR A 152 -2.28 -5.82 -6.03
CA THR A 152 -3.09 -6.69 -5.17
C THR A 152 -3.78 -7.82 -5.96
N MET A 153 -4.21 -7.57 -7.20
CA MET A 153 -4.86 -8.56 -8.05
C MET A 153 -3.91 -9.72 -8.41
N VAL A 154 -2.67 -9.41 -8.78
CA VAL A 154 -1.66 -10.45 -9.08
C VAL A 154 -1.40 -11.28 -7.83
N LYS A 155 -1.19 -10.65 -6.66
CA LYS A 155 -0.93 -11.37 -5.41
C LYS A 155 -2.11 -12.22 -4.97
N SER A 156 -3.31 -11.67 -5.02
CA SER A 156 -4.52 -12.38 -4.60
C SER A 156 -4.84 -13.57 -5.51
N LYS A 157 -4.97 -13.34 -6.83
CA LYS A 157 -5.46 -14.35 -7.77
C LYS A 157 -4.37 -15.20 -8.38
N ILE A 158 -3.28 -14.59 -8.87
CA ILE A 158 -2.24 -15.32 -9.60
C ILE A 158 -1.32 -16.05 -8.62
N LEU A 159 -0.86 -15.36 -7.59
CA LEU A 159 -0.01 -15.94 -6.55
C LEU A 159 -0.81 -16.70 -5.47
N ARG A 160 -2.14 -16.68 -5.52
CA ARG A 160 -3.06 -17.37 -4.61
C ARG A 160 -2.81 -17.03 -3.13
N LEU A 161 -2.60 -15.75 -2.84
CA LEU A 161 -2.33 -15.25 -1.49
C LEU A 161 -3.54 -14.54 -0.85
N ASP A 162 -4.73 -14.65 -1.44
CA ASP A 162 -5.94 -13.93 -1.02
C ASP A 162 -6.29 -14.16 0.46
N ASP A 163 -6.22 -15.42 0.91
CA ASP A 163 -6.57 -15.78 2.30
C ASP A 163 -5.62 -15.15 3.31
N ILE A 164 -4.30 -15.24 3.09
CA ILE A 164 -3.33 -14.66 4.02
C ILE A 164 -3.37 -13.13 4.00
N MET A 165 -3.58 -12.51 2.84
CA MET A 165 -3.75 -11.06 2.72
C MET A 165 -5.03 -10.58 3.42
N THR A 166 -6.13 -11.34 3.31
CA THR A 166 -7.38 -11.05 4.02
C THR A 166 -7.21 -11.17 5.53
N THR A 167 -6.47 -12.20 5.99
CA THR A 167 -6.13 -12.36 7.41
C THR A 167 -5.31 -11.18 7.94
N HIS A 168 -4.33 -10.71 7.17
CA HIS A 168 -3.56 -9.51 7.54
C HIS A 168 -4.46 -8.28 7.68
N LEU A 169 -5.35 -8.02 6.72
CA LEU A 169 -6.31 -6.91 6.79
C LEU A 169 -7.23 -6.98 8.01
N ALA A 170 -7.62 -8.19 8.41
CA ALA A 170 -8.53 -8.37 9.53
C ALA A 170 -7.85 -8.28 10.91
N MET A 171 -6.59 -8.65 11.01
CA MET A 171 -5.95 -8.91 12.32
C MET A 171 -4.65 -8.14 12.55
N ALA A 172 -3.91 -7.79 11.50
CA ALA A 172 -2.55 -7.28 11.66
C ALA A 172 -2.49 -5.84 12.20
N GLY A 173 -3.55 -5.04 12.01
CA GLY A 173 -3.63 -3.69 12.56
C GLY A 173 -3.44 -3.64 14.08
N ALA A 174 -4.05 -4.59 14.79
CA ALA A 174 -3.90 -4.73 16.24
C ALA A 174 -2.47 -5.11 16.70
N MET A 175 -1.59 -5.43 15.76
CA MET A 175 -0.19 -5.81 15.99
C MET A 175 0.77 -4.74 15.44
N ASP A 176 0.31 -3.52 15.24
CA ASP A 176 1.07 -2.42 14.63
C ASP A 176 1.67 -2.78 13.24
N LEU A 177 1.00 -3.66 12.51
CA LEU A 177 1.42 -4.10 11.19
C LEU A 177 0.41 -3.61 10.14
N GLY A 178 0.68 -2.46 9.56
CA GLY A 178 -0.19 -1.85 8.55
C GLY A 178 0.01 -2.44 7.16
N GLY A 179 -1.07 -2.59 6.41
CA GLY A 179 -1.05 -3.05 5.03
C GLY A 179 -1.37 -1.92 4.05
N TRP A 180 -0.51 -1.69 3.07
CA TRP A 180 -0.71 -0.73 1.98
C TRP A 180 -0.97 -1.48 0.68
N TYR A 181 -2.17 -1.36 0.14
CA TYR A 181 -2.67 -2.17 -0.97
C TYR A 181 -2.90 -1.34 -2.22
N PHE A 182 -2.37 -1.81 -3.37
CA PHE A 182 -2.59 -1.17 -4.67
C PHE A 182 -3.64 -1.93 -5.44
N VAL A 183 -4.83 -1.37 -5.53
CA VAL A 183 -5.99 -1.97 -6.17
C VAL A 183 -6.22 -1.31 -7.53
N GLN A 184 -6.11 -2.10 -8.61
CA GLN A 184 -6.29 -1.61 -9.97
C GLN A 184 -7.74 -1.77 -10.44
N LYS A 185 -8.35 -2.90 -10.10
CA LYS A 185 -9.73 -3.24 -10.43
C LYS A 185 -10.44 -3.77 -9.19
N PRO A 186 -11.14 -2.93 -8.45
CA PRO A 186 -11.81 -3.32 -7.20
C PRO A 186 -12.76 -4.51 -7.37
N THR A 187 -13.44 -4.60 -8.51
CA THR A 187 -14.43 -5.65 -8.80
C THR A 187 -13.81 -7.03 -9.04
N ASP A 188 -12.54 -7.08 -9.49
CA ASP A 188 -11.90 -8.32 -9.95
C ASP A 188 -10.76 -8.80 -9.07
N SER A 189 -10.44 -8.09 -8.00
CA SER A 189 -9.18 -8.27 -7.27
C SER A 189 -9.23 -9.23 -6.09
N GLY A 190 -10.31 -10.01 -5.90
CA GLY A 190 -10.45 -10.95 -4.79
C GLY A 190 -10.94 -10.30 -3.49
N ARG A 191 -11.04 -11.11 -2.41
CA ARG A 191 -11.55 -10.66 -1.11
C ARG A 191 -10.65 -9.61 -0.47
N ALA A 192 -9.34 -9.77 -0.54
CA ALA A 192 -8.38 -8.82 0.03
C ALA A 192 -8.55 -7.40 -0.53
N ALA A 193 -8.84 -7.26 -1.84
CA ALA A 193 -9.11 -5.95 -2.42
C ALA A 193 -10.43 -5.34 -1.94
N ILE A 194 -11.47 -6.15 -1.80
CA ILE A 194 -12.77 -5.70 -1.28
C ILE A 194 -12.62 -5.26 0.17
N TRP A 195 -11.98 -6.07 1.00
CA TRP A 195 -11.79 -5.80 2.41
C TRP A 195 -10.87 -4.59 2.65
N SER A 196 -9.91 -4.32 1.75
CA SER A 196 -9.01 -3.18 1.90
C SER A 196 -9.77 -1.85 1.98
N TYR A 197 -10.86 -1.68 1.24
CA TYR A 197 -11.68 -0.47 1.35
C TYR A 197 -12.38 -0.34 2.71
N GLY A 198 -12.94 -1.43 3.23
CA GLY A 198 -13.65 -1.42 4.50
C GLY A 198 -12.75 -1.40 5.73
N GLN A 199 -11.52 -1.84 5.62
CA GLN A 199 -10.56 -1.93 6.73
C GLN A 199 -9.52 -0.80 6.73
N SER A 200 -9.34 -0.07 5.63
CA SER A 200 -8.34 0.99 5.56
C SER A 200 -8.78 2.25 6.28
N GLU A 201 -7.85 2.83 7.04
CA GLU A 201 -7.97 4.16 7.62
C GLU A 201 -7.80 5.23 6.53
N HIS A 202 -6.91 4.99 5.57
CA HIS A 202 -6.56 5.92 4.50
C HIS A 202 -6.89 5.34 3.13
N VAL A 203 -7.63 6.09 2.33
CA VAL A 203 -8.01 5.71 0.97
C VAL A 203 -7.56 6.79 -0.01
N PHE A 204 -6.76 6.41 -0.99
CA PHE A 204 -6.36 7.25 -2.12
C PHE A 204 -7.00 6.73 -3.39
N MET A 205 -7.78 7.56 -4.05
CA MET A 205 -8.54 7.18 -5.25
C MET A 205 -8.15 8.05 -6.43
N LEU A 206 -7.97 7.42 -7.57
CA LEU A 206 -7.85 8.07 -8.87
C LEU A 206 -9.19 8.06 -9.60
N ASN A 207 -9.34 8.93 -10.56
CA ASN A 207 -10.46 8.85 -11.48
C ASN A 207 -10.41 7.53 -12.26
N ASP A 208 -11.49 6.75 -12.19
CA ASP A 208 -11.65 5.50 -12.93
C ASP A 208 -12.97 5.60 -13.72
N PRO A 209 -12.92 5.64 -15.07
CA PRO A 209 -14.10 5.73 -15.90
C PRO A 209 -14.96 4.46 -15.92
N ASP A 210 -14.48 3.31 -15.42
CA ASP A 210 -15.24 2.07 -15.38
C ASP A 210 -16.32 2.12 -14.29
N ILE A 211 -17.59 2.17 -14.73
CA ILE A 211 -18.76 2.22 -13.84
C ILE A 211 -18.78 1.06 -12.84
N ARG A 212 -18.30 -0.11 -13.21
CA ARG A 212 -18.26 -1.28 -12.30
C ARG A 212 -17.30 -1.03 -11.13
N ASN A 213 -16.16 -0.39 -11.38
CA ASN A 213 -15.23 -0.01 -10.33
C ASN A 213 -15.83 1.10 -9.44
N GLN A 214 -16.58 2.04 -10.01
CA GLN A 214 -17.25 3.09 -9.27
C GLN A 214 -18.32 2.57 -8.30
N GLN A 215 -18.90 1.39 -8.51
CA GLN A 215 -19.86 0.78 -7.59
C GLN A 215 -19.25 0.50 -6.21
N ARG A 216 -17.94 0.28 -6.13
CA ARG A 216 -17.22 0.05 -4.87
C ARG A 216 -17.04 1.30 -4.01
N TYR A 217 -17.28 2.48 -4.55
CA TYR A 217 -17.21 3.72 -3.77
C TYR A 217 -18.22 3.77 -2.62
N GLY A 218 -19.30 3.00 -2.70
CA GLY A 218 -20.27 2.85 -1.61
C GLY A 218 -19.74 2.07 -0.39
N GLU A 219 -18.61 1.35 -0.56
CA GLU A 219 -17.99 0.59 0.53
C GLU A 219 -17.07 1.47 1.40
N ILE A 220 -16.79 2.69 0.97
CA ILE A 220 -16.06 3.69 1.76
C ILE A 220 -17.02 4.22 2.81
N GLY A 221 -16.81 3.84 4.07
CA GLY A 221 -17.73 4.15 5.16
C GLY A 221 -17.98 5.64 5.33
N GLY A 222 -19.26 6.01 5.38
CA GLY A 222 -19.69 7.37 5.71
C GLY A 222 -19.65 8.40 4.57
N VAL A 223 -19.20 8.04 3.37
CA VAL A 223 -19.12 8.96 2.24
C VAL A 223 -20.21 8.66 1.22
N ASP A 224 -20.90 9.72 0.77
CA ASP A 224 -21.90 9.63 -0.30
C ASP A 224 -21.23 9.23 -1.63
N PRO A 225 -21.57 8.06 -2.21
CA PRO A 225 -20.93 7.59 -3.45
C PRO A 225 -21.12 8.55 -4.64
N ALA A 226 -22.22 9.30 -4.67
CA ALA A 226 -22.47 10.28 -5.72
C ALA A 226 -21.52 11.48 -5.61
N TYR A 227 -21.22 11.91 -4.38
CA TYR A 227 -20.24 12.97 -4.14
C TYR A 227 -18.82 12.51 -4.47
N VAL A 228 -18.42 11.30 -4.07
CA VAL A 228 -17.10 10.73 -4.43
C VAL A 228 -16.94 10.70 -5.95
N ARG A 229 -17.93 10.19 -6.70
CA ARG A 229 -17.88 10.19 -8.17
C ARG A 229 -17.77 11.58 -8.76
N PHE A 230 -18.50 12.55 -8.20
CA PHE A 230 -18.42 13.95 -8.63
C PHE A 230 -17.00 14.49 -8.44
N VAL A 231 -16.41 14.33 -7.25
CA VAL A 231 -15.03 14.81 -6.98
C VAL A 231 -14.02 14.12 -7.89
N LEU A 232 -14.10 12.80 -8.05
CA LEU A 232 -13.19 12.05 -8.92
C LEU A 232 -13.26 12.51 -10.39
N SER A 233 -14.44 12.94 -10.88
CA SER A 233 -14.56 13.47 -12.23
C SER A 233 -13.91 14.85 -12.43
N GLN A 234 -13.55 15.54 -11.34
CA GLN A 234 -12.88 16.84 -11.35
C GLN A 234 -11.36 16.73 -11.16
N LEU A 235 -10.83 15.52 -10.95
CA LEU A 235 -9.41 15.32 -10.80
C LEU A 235 -8.69 15.43 -12.14
N GLY A 236 -7.54 16.10 -12.11
CA GLY A 236 -6.55 16.07 -13.19
C GLY A 236 -5.71 14.79 -13.20
N ASP A 237 -4.81 14.72 -14.18
CA ASP A 237 -3.87 13.61 -14.29
C ASP A 237 -2.97 13.50 -13.05
N HIS A 238 -2.82 12.29 -12.55
CA HIS A 238 -2.01 12.00 -11.35
C HIS A 238 -2.47 12.67 -10.06
N GLU A 239 -3.66 13.24 -10.01
CA GLU A 239 -4.27 13.72 -8.78
C GLU A 239 -5.05 12.61 -8.09
N PHE A 240 -5.09 12.66 -6.76
CA PHE A 240 -5.78 11.68 -5.94
C PHE A 240 -6.82 12.35 -5.05
N LEU A 241 -8.00 11.78 -4.97
CA LEU A 241 -8.89 12.02 -3.85
C LEU A 241 -8.37 11.22 -2.65
N TYR A 242 -7.99 11.91 -1.59
CA TYR A 242 -7.70 11.31 -0.30
C TYR A 242 -8.95 11.32 0.56
N PHE A 243 -9.12 10.24 1.28
CA PHE A 243 -10.18 10.08 2.27
C PHE A 243 -9.62 9.38 3.51
N LYS A 244 -9.87 9.94 4.70
CA LYS A 244 -9.61 9.31 5.99
C LYS A 244 -10.91 8.81 6.59
N ARG A 245 -10.89 7.66 7.25
CA ARG A 245 -12.09 7.04 7.86
C ARG A 245 -12.81 7.96 8.85
N SER A 246 -12.10 8.90 9.47
CA SER A 246 -12.67 9.96 10.32
C SER A 246 -13.57 10.96 9.58
N GLY A 247 -13.63 10.91 8.23
CA GLY A 247 -14.40 11.81 7.39
C GLY A 247 -13.61 12.96 6.77
N GLU A 248 -12.31 13.06 7.05
CA GLU A 248 -11.43 14.03 6.40
C GLU A 248 -11.26 13.69 4.92
N MET A 249 -11.32 14.71 4.05
CA MET A 249 -11.13 14.58 2.61
C MET A 249 -10.21 15.67 2.09
N ALA A 250 -9.37 15.32 1.12
CA ALA A 250 -8.49 16.25 0.43
C ALA A 250 -8.26 15.82 -1.03
N ILE A 251 -7.88 16.77 -1.88
CA ILE A 251 -7.32 16.47 -3.21
C ILE A 251 -5.81 16.60 -3.12
N VAL A 252 -5.10 15.53 -3.43
CA VAL A 252 -3.64 15.50 -3.47
C VAL A 252 -3.21 15.77 -4.89
N ALA A 253 -2.63 16.93 -5.14
CA ALA A 253 -2.22 17.38 -6.48
C ALA A 253 -1.05 16.56 -7.03
N ALA A 254 -0.82 16.68 -8.35
CA ALA A 254 0.27 15.98 -9.03
C ALA A 254 1.67 16.50 -8.64
N GLN A 255 1.76 17.80 -8.25
CA GLN A 255 2.99 18.49 -7.86
C GLN A 255 2.79 19.19 -6.51
#